data_80e9fdbfef81675237a9b610b8822c8b
#
_entry.id   80e9fdbfef81675237a9b610b8822c8b
#
_cell.length_a   1.000
_cell.length_b   1.000
_cell.length_c   1.000
_cell.angle_alpha   90.00
_cell.angle_beta   90.00
_cell.angle_gamma   90.00
#
_symmetry.space_group_name_H-M   'P 1'
#
loop_
_entity.id
_entity.type
_entity.pdbx_description
1 polymer ?
#
loop_
_entity_poly.entity_id
_entity_poly.type
_entity_poly.pdbx_seq_one_letter_code
_entity_poly.pdbx_strand_id
1 'polypeptide(L)'
;APKDETLQYTDAPQPVLERLRTWGVESVDLYVRRGAAQLAFTNKELREMLNLPHAPCQPLDPAHLQQALAEVGQSDNVSHKRAMTRLLTQLAKGSKTPYAPDHTPRWGLQLLRSPKAFYGDKRVRQAEWDVTEVRDGRAVTTGATETTPADLVLASVGYRSQPLAGTSPPPVPFDSQRHIIPNERRRVIRDGQPVPGMYVSGWLATGPVGIIVSTMLDAFGVADEMLTDWHAPDGKTRALC
;
A
#
# COMPACT_ATOMS: atom_id res chain seq x y z
N ALA A 1 12.94 11.16 -19.81
CA ALA A 1 12.03 11.75 -18.79
C ALA A 1 11.39 12.96 -19.43
N PRO A 2 10.08 13.19 -19.27
CA PRO A 2 9.49 14.43 -19.69
C PRO A 2 10.24 15.54 -18.99
N LYS A 3 10.60 16.57 -19.75
CA LYS A 3 11.04 17.85 -19.22
C LYS A 3 9.80 18.52 -18.60
N ASP A 4 9.28 17.89 -17.55
CA ASP A 4 8.13 18.44 -16.85
C ASP A 4 8.65 19.60 -16.00
N GLU A 5 8.55 20.78 -16.53
CA GLU A 5 8.90 22.02 -15.84
C GLU A 5 8.08 22.21 -14.58
N THR A 6 6.97 21.47 -14.42
CA THR A 6 6.11 21.58 -13.23
C THR A 6 6.80 21.11 -11.95
N LEU A 7 7.73 20.15 -12.03
CA LEU A 7 8.47 19.65 -10.86
C LEU A 7 9.34 20.72 -10.20
N GLN A 8 9.77 21.73 -10.93
CA GLN A 8 10.55 22.85 -10.35
C GLN A 8 9.73 23.75 -9.40
N TYR A 9 8.41 23.67 -9.47
CA TYR A 9 7.50 24.40 -8.60
C TYR A 9 7.00 23.57 -7.41
N THR A 10 7.59 22.39 -7.19
CA THR A 10 7.34 21.54 -6.03
C THR A 10 8.46 21.69 -5.01
N ASP A 11 8.32 21.08 -3.85
CA ASP A 11 9.35 20.99 -2.81
C ASP A 11 10.44 19.94 -3.09
N ALA A 12 10.52 19.43 -4.31
CA ALA A 12 11.57 18.51 -4.73
C ALA A 12 12.95 19.17 -4.67
N PRO A 13 13.94 18.59 -3.96
CA PRO A 13 15.27 19.17 -3.85
C PRO A 13 15.98 19.31 -5.20
N GLN A 14 16.70 20.41 -5.40
CA GLN A 14 17.38 20.71 -6.66
C GLN A 14 18.26 19.56 -7.20
N PRO A 15 19.07 18.84 -6.38
CA PRO A 15 19.86 17.71 -6.88
C PRO A 15 19.00 16.57 -7.44
N VAL A 16 17.79 16.37 -6.89
CA VAL A 16 16.82 15.38 -7.42
C VAL A 16 16.30 15.82 -8.78
N LEU A 17 15.92 17.09 -8.92
CA LEU A 17 15.45 17.65 -10.19
C LEU A 17 16.50 17.54 -11.28
N GLU A 18 17.76 17.86 -10.98
CA GLU A 18 18.89 17.74 -11.91
C GLU A 18 19.09 16.27 -12.35
N ARG A 19 19.00 15.33 -11.40
CA ARG A 19 19.10 13.91 -11.71
C ARG A 19 17.95 13.43 -12.60
N LEU A 20 16.71 13.83 -12.28
CA LEU A 20 15.54 13.47 -13.07
C LEU A 20 15.60 14.00 -14.52
N ARG A 21 16.16 15.20 -14.74
CA ARG A 21 16.35 15.75 -16.09
C ARG A 21 17.27 14.93 -16.99
N THR A 22 18.23 14.23 -16.38
CA THR A 22 19.23 13.40 -17.10
C THR A 22 18.87 11.92 -17.11
N TRP A 23 17.80 11.52 -16.42
CA TRP A 23 17.42 10.13 -16.27
C TRP A 23 16.59 9.64 -17.45
N GLY A 24 17.09 8.65 -18.17
CA GLY A 24 16.42 8.03 -19.31
C GLY A 24 15.56 6.83 -18.88
N VAL A 25 14.48 7.07 -18.12
CA VAL A 25 13.53 5.99 -17.78
C VAL A 25 12.69 5.67 -19.00
N GLU A 26 12.72 4.42 -19.46
CA GLU A 26 11.96 3.93 -20.60
C GLU A 26 10.65 3.24 -20.18
N SER A 27 10.70 2.48 -19.09
CA SER A 27 9.51 1.81 -18.55
C SER A 27 9.52 1.75 -17.04
N VAL A 28 8.32 1.76 -16.47
CA VAL A 28 8.08 1.53 -15.03
C VAL A 28 7.00 0.47 -14.89
N ASP A 29 7.36 -0.70 -14.41
CA ASP A 29 6.44 -1.80 -14.15
C ASP A 29 6.14 -1.93 -12.66
N LEU A 30 4.84 -1.88 -12.31
CA LEU A 30 4.35 -2.07 -10.95
C LEU A 30 3.95 -3.53 -10.77
N TYR A 31 4.76 -4.28 -10.05
CA TYR A 31 4.53 -5.68 -9.77
C TYR A 31 3.60 -5.86 -8.56
N VAL A 32 2.51 -6.57 -8.75
CA VAL A 32 1.45 -6.76 -7.77
C VAL A 32 1.21 -8.25 -7.54
N ARG A 33 1.36 -8.71 -6.30
CA ARG A 33 1.23 -10.13 -5.96
C ARG A 33 -0.20 -10.70 -6.05
N ARG A 34 -1.22 -9.86 -6.18
CA ARG A 34 -2.63 -10.24 -6.30
C ARG A 34 -3.21 -9.81 -7.64
N GLY A 35 -4.45 -10.17 -7.90
CA GLY A 35 -5.16 -9.81 -9.11
C GLY A 35 -5.69 -8.36 -9.12
N ALA A 36 -6.32 -7.98 -10.23
CA ALA A 36 -6.83 -6.63 -10.40
C ALA A 36 -7.99 -6.29 -9.44
N ALA A 37 -8.74 -7.28 -8.96
CA ALA A 37 -9.80 -7.09 -7.97
C ALA A 37 -9.28 -6.67 -6.58
N GLN A 38 -7.99 -6.87 -6.29
CA GLN A 38 -7.35 -6.55 -5.03
C GLN A 38 -6.41 -5.33 -5.11
N LEU A 39 -6.50 -4.53 -6.17
CA LEU A 39 -5.72 -3.30 -6.28
C LEU A 39 -6.09 -2.32 -5.16
N ALA A 40 -5.08 -1.73 -4.52
CA ALA A 40 -5.25 -0.96 -3.29
C ALA A 40 -5.25 0.57 -3.52
N PHE A 41 -4.95 1.05 -4.72
CA PHE A 41 -4.96 2.48 -4.99
C PHE A 41 -6.37 3.02 -5.21
N THR A 42 -6.53 4.31 -4.96
CA THR A 42 -7.81 4.99 -5.13
C THR A 42 -8.09 5.31 -6.61
N ASN A 43 -9.37 5.53 -6.92
CA ASN A 43 -9.78 6.01 -8.25
C ASN A 43 -9.15 7.36 -8.65
N LYS A 44 -8.76 8.19 -7.66
CA LYS A 44 -8.08 9.46 -7.89
C LYS A 44 -6.65 9.22 -8.35
N GLU A 45 -5.89 8.44 -7.59
CA GLU A 45 -4.50 8.07 -7.90
C GLU A 45 -4.38 7.41 -9.27
N LEU A 46 -5.25 6.42 -9.56
CA LEU A 46 -5.25 5.78 -10.88
C LEU A 46 -5.52 6.79 -12.00
N ARG A 47 -6.47 7.70 -11.81
CA ARG A 47 -6.80 8.71 -12.83
C ARG A 47 -5.62 9.65 -13.08
N GLU A 48 -4.90 10.06 -12.06
CA GLU A 48 -3.71 10.90 -12.18
C GLU A 48 -2.65 10.17 -13.00
N MET A 49 -2.39 8.90 -12.72
CA MET A 49 -1.44 8.08 -13.48
C MET A 49 -1.87 7.84 -14.94
N LEU A 50 -3.15 7.56 -15.19
CA LEU A 50 -3.67 7.39 -16.55
C LEU A 50 -3.67 8.69 -17.37
N ASN A 51 -3.59 9.84 -16.71
CA ASN A 51 -3.52 11.15 -17.33
C ASN A 51 -2.07 11.66 -17.53
N LEU A 52 -1.05 10.86 -17.23
CA LEU A 52 0.33 11.26 -17.50
C LEU A 52 0.50 11.54 -19.00
N PRO A 53 0.99 12.77 -19.38
CA PRO A 53 0.93 13.22 -20.76
C PRO A 53 1.89 12.49 -21.69
N HIS A 54 2.97 11.93 -21.14
CA HIS A 54 4.06 11.33 -21.95
C HIS A 54 4.38 9.89 -21.54
N ALA A 55 3.58 9.28 -20.65
CA ALA A 55 3.82 7.93 -20.17
C ALA A 55 2.50 7.13 -20.14
N PRO A 56 2.05 6.60 -21.27
CA PRO A 56 0.83 5.81 -21.34
C PRO A 56 0.95 4.51 -20.53
N CYS A 57 -0.18 4.07 -20.00
CA CYS A 57 -0.32 2.78 -19.34
C CYS A 57 -0.38 1.67 -20.38
N GLN A 58 0.42 0.62 -20.21
CA GLN A 58 0.25 -0.62 -20.95
C GLN A 58 -1.12 -1.23 -20.62
N PRO A 59 -1.94 -1.58 -21.63
CA PRO A 59 -3.22 -2.22 -21.39
C PRO A 59 -3.07 -3.53 -20.62
N LEU A 60 -3.96 -3.76 -19.66
CA LEU A 60 -4.07 -5.07 -19.01
C LEU A 60 -4.68 -6.09 -19.97
N ASP A 61 -4.30 -7.35 -19.78
CA ASP A 61 -4.95 -8.47 -20.46
C ASP A 61 -6.47 -8.43 -20.18
N PRO A 62 -7.31 -8.40 -21.23
CA PRO A 62 -8.77 -8.41 -21.08
C PRO A 62 -9.30 -9.54 -20.19
N ALA A 63 -8.64 -10.71 -20.19
CA ALA A 63 -9.02 -11.85 -19.34
C ALA A 63 -8.87 -11.51 -17.84
N HIS A 64 -7.80 -10.86 -17.44
CA HIS A 64 -7.61 -10.41 -16.07
C HIS A 64 -8.67 -9.37 -15.63
N LEU A 65 -9.06 -8.48 -16.54
CA LEU A 65 -10.10 -7.48 -16.28
C LEU A 65 -11.47 -8.13 -16.13
N GLN A 66 -11.82 -9.08 -17.00
CA GLN A 66 -13.08 -9.82 -16.93
C GLN A 66 -13.18 -10.64 -15.65
N GLN A 67 -12.12 -11.37 -15.29
CA GLN A 67 -12.04 -12.13 -14.05
C GLN A 67 -12.24 -11.23 -12.83
N ALA A 68 -11.54 -10.08 -12.78
CA ALA A 68 -11.64 -9.14 -11.68
C ALA A 68 -13.05 -8.53 -11.56
N LEU A 69 -13.71 -8.20 -12.67
CA LEU A 69 -15.08 -7.69 -12.68
C LEU A 69 -16.08 -8.74 -12.16
N ALA A 70 -15.90 -10.00 -12.53
CA ALA A 70 -16.73 -11.11 -12.04
C ALA A 70 -16.55 -11.29 -10.52
N GLU A 71 -15.31 -11.28 -10.04
CA GLU A 71 -14.98 -11.40 -8.61
C GLU A 71 -15.58 -10.23 -7.79
N VAL A 72 -15.37 -8.99 -8.24
CA VAL A 72 -15.92 -7.79 -7.60
C VAL A 72 -17.45 -7.82 -7.63
N GLY A 73 -18.05 -8.38 -8.69
CA GLY A 73 -19.51 -8.55 -8.83
C GLY A 73 -20.14 -9.39 -7.72
N GLN A 74 -19.38 -10.31 -7.11
CA GLN A 74 -19.83 -11.20 -6.02
C GLN A 74 -19.70 -10.57 -4.62
N SER A 75 -19.09 -9.39 -4.50
CA SER A 75 -18.90 -8.73 -3.21
C SER A 75 -20.22 -8.22 -2.63
N ASP A 76 -20.50 -8.53 -1.38
CA ASP A 76 -21.65 -8.01 -0.62
C ASP A 76 -21.46 -6.55 -0.19
N ASN A 77 -20.23 -6.07 -0.13
CA ASN A 77 -19.92 -4.69 0.21
C ASN A 77 -20.17 -3.75 -0.99
N VAL A 78 -21.33 -3.12 -0.99
CA VAL A 78 -21.81 -2.25 -2.08
C VAL A 78 -20.84 -1.08 -2.36
N SER A 79 -20.27 -0.48 -1.32
CA SER A 79 -19.32 0.65 -1.47
C SER A 79 -18.02 0.19 -2.11
N HIS A 80 -17.48 -0.92 -1.65
CA HIS A 80 -16.28 -1.54 -2.24
C HIS A 80 -16.52 -1.95 -3.69
N LYS A 81 -17.62 -2.65 -3.97
CA LYS A 81 -18.04 -3.05 -5.32
C LYS A 81 -18.08 -1.85 -6.28
N ARG A 82 -18.76 -0.76 -5.89
CA ARG A 82 -18.81 0.46 -6.70
C ARG A 82 -17.45 1.08 -6.97
N ALA A 83 -16.60 1.18 -5.94
CA ALA A 83 -15.26 1.75 -6.06
C ALA A 83 -14.38 0.93 -7.00
N MET A 84 -14.36 -0.40 -6.84
CA MET A 84 -13.56 -1.31 -7.65
C MET A 84 -14.08 -1.42 -9.09
N THR A 85 -15.39 -1.49 -9.31
CA THR A 85 -15.96 -1.48 -10.67
C THR A 85 -15.56 -0.22 -11.42
N ARG A 86 -15.59 0.95 -10.76
CA ARG A 86 -15.15 2.22 -11.36
C ARG A 86 -13.66 2.19 -11.69
N LEU A 87 -12.83 1.66 -10.79
CA LEU A 87 -11.39 1.53 -10.98
C LEU A 87 -11.07 0.63 -12.18
N LEU A 88 -11.65 -0.56 -12.24
CA LEU A 88 -11.46 -1.51 -13.34
C LEU A 88 -11.96 -0.95 -14.67
N THR A 89 -13.07 -0.19 -14.66
CA THR A 89 -13.57 0.50 -15.86
C THR A 89 -12.58 1.57 -16.36
N GLN A 90 -11.91 2.29 -15.46
CA GLN A 90 -10.87 3.26 -15.83
C GLN A 90 -9.65 2.56 -16.42
N LEU A 91 -9.19 1.44 -15.82
CA LEU A 91 -8.11 0.63 -16.37
C LEU A 91 -8.44 0.09 -17.76
N ALA A 92 -9.67 -0.39 -17.97
CA ALA A 92 -10.11 -0.86 -19.27
C ALA A 92 -10.12 0.22 -20.36
N LYS A 93 -10.42 1.48 -19.98
CA LYS A 93 -10.34 2.62 -20.90
C LYS A 93 -8.91 3.02 -21.25
N GLY A 94 -7.96 2.72 -20.35
CA GLY A 94 -6.56 3.06 -20.52
C GLY A 94 -6.24 4.55 -20.37
N SER A 95 -5.05 4.91 -20.77
CA SER A 95 -4.51 6.27 -20.72
C SER A 95 -5.11 7.19 -21.79
N LYS A 96 -5.08 8.51 -21.55
CA LYS A 96 -5.43 9.51 -22.56
C LYS A 96 -4.48 9.49 -23.74
N THR A 97 -3.18 9.35 -23.49
CA THR A 97 -2.18 9.12 -24.51
C THR A 97 -2.28 7.67 -24.97
N PRO A 98 -2.52 7.39 -26.24
CA PRO A 98 -2.59 6.02 -26.73
C PRO A 98 -1.29 5.26 -26.46
N TYR A 99 -1.42 4.02 -26.03
CA TYR A 99 -0.29 3.13 -25.84
C TYR A 99 0.17 2.57 -27.20
N ALA A 100 1.48 2.56 -27.43
CA ALA A 100 2.13 1.80 -28.50
C ALA A 100 3.29 1.00 -27.89
N PRO A 101 3.60 -0.21 -28.39
CA PRO A 101 4.64 -1.07 -27.81
C PRO A 101 6.03 -0.45 -27.74
N ASP A 102 6.35 0.42 -28.69
CA ASP A 102 7.60 1.18 -28.80
C ASP A 102 7.57 2.54 -28.10
N HIS A 103 6.43 2.90 -27.49
CA HIS A 103 6.31 4.19 -26.80
C HIS A 103 7.16 4.20 -25.52
N THR A 104 7.98 5.24 -25.39
CA THR A 104 8.79 5.50 -24.20
C THR A 104 8.71 6.98 -23.80
N PRO A 105 8.62 7.30 -22.50
CA PRO A 105 8.42 6.37 -21.39
C PRO A 105 7.01 5.78 -21.32
N ARG A 106 6.88 4.60 -20.73
CA ARG A 106 5.60 3.94 -20.47
C ARG A 106 5.54 3.35 -19.06
N TRP A 107 4.37 2.97 -18.60
CA TRP A 107 4.22 2.20 -17.36
C TRP A 107 3.19 1.09 -17.50
N GLY A 108 3.25 0.10 -16.60
CA GLY A 108 2.34 -1.04 -16.64
C GLY A 108 2.11 -1.67 -15.28
N LEU A 109 1.07 -2.51 -15.19
CA LEU A 109 0.76 -3.34 -14.04
C LEU A 109 1.04 -4.79 -14.38
N GLN A 110 1.96 -5.40 -13.65
CA GLN A 110 2.31 -6.82 -13.73
C GLN A 110 1.63 -7.55 -12.56
N LEU A 111 0.44 -8.08 -12.81
CA LEU A 111 -0.38 -8.73 -11.81
C LEU A 111 0.11 -10.15 -11.52
N LEU A 112 -0.25 -10.66 -10.32
CA LEU A 112 0.05 -12.02 -9.89
C LEU A 112 1.56 -12.35 -9.93
N ARG A 113 2.38 -11.36 -9.51
CA ARG A 113 3.83 -11.49 -9.44
C ARG A 113 4.32 -11.03 -8.06
N SER A 114 5.00 -11.93 -7.36
CA SER A 114 5.65 -11.65 -6.07
C SER A 114 7.17 -11.65 -6.24
N PRO A 115 7.90 -10.67 -5.68
CA PRO A 115 9.34 -10.67 -5.82
C PRO A 115 9.95 -11.88 -5.12
N LYS A 116 10.87 -12.57 -5.82
CA LYS A 116 11.59 -13.72 -5.31
C LYS A 116 13.08 -13.41 -5.11
N ALA A 117 13.74 -12.91 -6.16
CA ALA A 117 15.16 -12.58 -6.11
C ALA A 117 15.53 -11.46 -7.08
N PHE A 118 16.66 -10.82 -6.82
CA PHE A 118 17.25 -9.80 -7.69
C PHE A 118 18.69 -10.19 -7.98
N TYR A 119 19.08 -10.12 -9.24
CA TYR A 119 20.40 -10.55 -9.72
C TYR A 119 21.17 -9.39 -10.34
N GLY A 120 22.47 -9.40 -10.17
CA GLY A 120 23.42 -8.43 -10.71
C GLY A 120 24.68 -8.40 -9.86
N ASP A 121 25.77 -7.85 -10.39
CA ASP A 121 27.04 -7.72 -9.65
C ASP A 121 27.07 -6.39 -8.86
N LYS A 122 27.32 -5.27 -9.53
CA LYS A 122 27.41 -3.94 -8.89
C LYS A 122 26.06 -3.21 -8.84
N ARG A 123 25.10 -3.64 -9.65
CA ARG A 123 23.74 -3.11 -9.72
C ARG A 123 22.80 -4.21 -10.15
N VAL A 124 21.51 -4.04 -9.87
CA VAL A 124 20.49 -4.96 -10.36
C VAL A 124 20.47 -4.96 -11.90
N ARG A 125 20.30 -6.15 -12.47
CA ARG A 125 20.17 -6.39 -13.92
C ARG A 125 18.93 -7.18 -14.25
N GLN A 126 18.44 -7.94 -13.27
CA GLN A 126 17.37 -8.89 -13.48
C GLN A 126 16.59 -9.09 -12.18
N ALA A 127 15.29 -9.23 -12.30
CA ALA A 127 14.39 -9.59 -11.22
C ALA A 127 13.71 -10.92 -11.54
N GLU A 128 13.64 -11.80 -10.54
CA GLU A 128 12.89 -13.04 -10.58
C GLU A 128 11.63 -12.91 -9.73
N TRP A 129 10.52 -13.36 -10.27
CA TRP A 129 9.19 -13.26 -9.71
C TRP A 129 8.58 -14.64 -9.55
N ASP A 130 8.01 -14.93 -8.38
CA ASP A 130 7.08 -16.04 -8.25
C ASP A 130 5.75 -15.69 -8.91
N VAL A 131 5.27 -16.57 -9.78
CA VAL A 131 3.90 -16.47 -10.31
C VAL A 131 2.94 -16.87 -9.19
N THR A 132 1.97 -16.03 -8.91
CA THR A 132 0.99 -16.24 -7.84
C THR A 132 -0.42 -16.38 -8.40
N GLU A 133 -1.30 -16.94 -7.59
CA GLU A 133 -2.74 -16.95 -7.77
C GLU A 133 -3.42 -16.44 -6.50
N VAL A 134 -4.68 -16.06 -6.59
CA VAL A 134 -5.45 -15.63 -5.42
C VAL A 134 -6.32 -16.79 -4.95
N ARG A 135 -6.09 -17.23 -3.69
CA ARG A 135 -6.94 -18.20 -2.97
C ARG A 135 -7.41 -17.56 -1.67
N ASP A 136 -8.70 -17.49 -1.44
CA ASP A 136 -9.30 -16.89 -0.24
C ASP A 136 -8.77 -15.46 0.03
N GLY A 137 -8.65 -14.64 -1.02
CA GLY A 137 -8.15 -13.27 -0.97
C GLY A 137 -6.64 -13.12 -0.71
N ARG A 138 -5.90 -14.24 -0.62
CA ARG A 138 -4.45 -14.26 -0.39
C ARG A 138 -3.70 -14.69 -1.63
N ALA A 139 -2.54 -14.07 -1.85
CA ALA A 139 -1.63 -14.51 -2.90
C ALA A 139 -0.90 -15.78 -2.45
N VAL A 140 -0.98 -16.82 -3.28
CA VAL A 140 -0.31 -18.12 -3.08
C VAL A 140 0.56 -18.38 -4.30
N THR A 141 1.81 -18.83 -4.11
CA THR A 141 2.69 -19.18 -5.22
C THR A 141 2.21 -20.44 -5.95
N THR A 142 2.26 -20.41 -7.27
CA THR A 142 1.95 -21.56 -8.14
C THR A 142 3.14 -22.52 -8.28
N GLY A 143 4.34 -22.12 -7.83
CA GLY A 143 5.60 -22.83 -8.07
C GLY A 143 6.29 -22.43 -9.39
N ALA A 144 5.60 -21.74 -10.30
CA ALA A 144 6.22 -21.18 -11.49
C ALA A 144 6.95 -19.86 -11.18
N THR A 145 7.99 -19.57 -11.95
CA THR A 145 8.75 -18.33 -11.86
C THR A 145 8.89 -17.67 -13.21
N GLU A 146 9.07 -16.36 -13.18
CA GLU A 146 9.32 -15.53 -14.35
C GLU A 146 10.50 -14.59 -14.07
N THR A 147 11.28 -14.29 -15.07
CA THR A 147 12.43 -13.40 -14.94
C THR A 147 12.34 -12.25 -15.93
N THR A 148 12.61 -11.04 -15.45
CA THR A 148 12.55 -9.83 -16.26
C THR A 148 13.82 -8.99 -16.10
N PRO A 149 14.27 -8.26 -17.13
CA PRO A 149 15.31 -7.24 -16.99
C PRO A 149 14.87 -6.17 -15.99
N ALA A 150 15.82 -5.66 -15.20
CA ALA A 150 15.59 -4.55 -14.28
C ALA A 150 16.89 -3.76 -14.04
N ASP A 151 16.85 -2.45 -14.21
CA ASP A 151 17.98 -1.56 -13.90
C ASP A 151 17.84 -0.86 -12.55
N LEU A 152 16.60 -0.77 -12.03
CA LEU A 152 16.27 -0.25 -10.71
C LEU A 152 15.07 -0.99 -10.15
N VAL A 153 15.13 -1.32 -8.86
CA VAL A 153 14.00 -1.90 -8.11
C VAL A 153 13.68 -0.99 -6.93
N LEU A 154 12.42 -0.60 -6.82
CA LEU A 154 11.89 0.18 -5.71
C LEU A 154 10.93 -0.69 -4.90
N ALA A 155 11.29 -0.96 -3.65
CA ALA A 155 10.43 -1.73 -2.75
C ALA A 155 9.31 -0.84 -2.19
N SER A 156 8.06 -1.19 -2.54
CA SER A 156 6.85 -0.52 -2.03
C SER A 156 5.88 -1.56 -1.48
N VAL A 157 6.37 -2.44 -0.59
CA VAL A 157 5.64 -3.60 -0.07
C VAL A 157 4.87 -3.31 1.22
N GLY A 158 4.76 -2.05 1.60
CA GLY A 158 4.10 -1.58 2.83
C GLY A 158 5.08 -1.45 4.00
N TYR A 159 4.52 -1.23 5.17
CA TYR A 159 5.27 -0.97 6.40
C TYR A 159 5.04 -2.09 7.41
N ARG A 160 5.93 -2.15 8.40
CA ARG A 160 5.83 -3.05 9.53
C ARG A 160 6.24 -2.30 10.78
N SER A 161 5.36 -2.24 11.77
CA SER A 161 5.71 -1.67 13.06
C SER A 161 6.74 -2.53 13.78
N GLN A 162 7.54 -1.91 14.63
CA GLN A 162 8.55 -2.57 15.45
C GLN A 162 8.29 -2.27 16.94
N PRO A 163 8.72 -3.16 17.84
CA PRO A 163 8.67 -2.90 19.26
C PRO A 163 9.40 -1.61 19.61
N LEU A 164 8.93 -0.86 20.59
CA LEU A 164 9.63 0.29 21.14
C LEU A 164 10.86 -0.21 21.92
N ALA A 165 12.05 0.16 21.46
CA ALA A 165 13.29 -0.15 22.15
C ALA A 165 13.50 0.78 23.35
N GLY A 166 14.12 0.25 24.43
CA GLY A 166 14.55 1.07 25.56
C GLY A 166 13.45 1.59 26.47
N THR A 167 12.24 1.05 26.38
CA THR A 167 11.18 1.36 27.36
C THR A 167 11.53 0.75 28.72
N SER A 168 11.46 1.56 29.79
CA SER A 168 11.61 1.07 31.15
C SER A 168 10.55 -0.01 31.47
N PRO A 169 10.83 -0.99 32.35
CA PRO A 169 9.81 -1.93 32.79
C PRO A 169 8.62 -1.22 33.43
N PRO A 170 7.39 -1.67 33.13
CA PRO A 170 7.05 -2.76 32.24
C PRO A 170 7.09 -2.33 30.77
N PRO A 171 7.74 -3.12 29.89
CA PRO A 171 7.83 -2.77 28.48
C PRO A 171 6.45 -2.70 27.84
N VAL A 172 6.29 -1.85 26.82
CA VAL A 172 5.04 -1.78 26.03
C VAL A 172 4.81 -3.14 25.34
N PRO A 173 3.65 -3.78 25.54
CA PRO A 173 3.36 -5.06 24.89
C PRO A 173 3.39 -4.93 23.37
N PHE A 174 3.86 -5.95 22.68
CA PHE A 174 3.92 -5.97 21.22
C PHE A 174 3.62 -7.36 20.66
N ASP A 175 2.68 -7.42 19.72
CA ASP A 175 2.35 -8.63 18.97
C ASP A 175 3.26 -8.72 17.74
N SER A 176 4.26 -9.61 17.81
CA SER A 176 5.24 -9.80 16.73
C SER A 176 4.67 -10.51 15.49
N GLN A 177 3.50 -11.15 15.57
CA GLN A 177 2.85 -11.77 14.42
C GLN A 177 2.03 -10.75 13.62
N ARG A 178 1.29 -9.91 14.32
CA ARG A 178 0.45 -8.86 13.73
C ARG A 178 1.20 -7.55 13.54
N HIS A 179 2.36 -7.38 14.17
CA HIS A 179 3.14 -6.13 14.21
C HIS A 179 2.35 -4.93 14.72
N ILE A 180 1.63 -5.11 15.82
CA ILE A 180 0.84 -4.07 16.48
C ILE A 180 1.04 -4.15 18.00
N ILE A 181 0.61 -3.10 18.68
CA ILE A 181 0.40 -3.13 20.12
C ILE A 181 -0.98 -3.78 20.38
N PRO A 182 -1.06 -4.91 21.13
CA PRO A 182 -2.34 -5.53 21.46
C PRO A 182 -3.26 -4.54 22.13
N ASN A 183 -4.49 -4.40 21.64
CA ASN A 183 -5.46 -3.45 22.18
C ASN A 183 -6.89 -3.90 22.01
N GLU A 184 -7.75 -3.46 22.91
CA GLU A 184 -9.19 -3.54 22.82
C GLU A 184 -9.78 -2.14 23.00
N ARG A 185 -10.58 -1.70 22.02
CA ARG A 185 -11.09 -0.32 21.98
C ARG A 185 -10.00 0.73 22.26
N ARG A 186 -8.81 0.54 21.68
CA ARG A 186 -7.61 1.39 21.83
C ARG A 186 -6.92 1.37 23.20
N ARG A 187 -7.46 0.69 24.20
CA ARG A 187 -6.75 0.41 25.46
C ARG A 187 -5.73 -0.68 25.24
N VAL A 188 -4.50 -0.44 25.63
CA VAL A 188 -3.43 -1.45 25.52
C VAL A 188 -3.74 -2.64 26.40
N ILE A 189 -3.59 -3.84 25.85
CA ILE A 189 -3.83 -5.11 26.56
C ILE A 189 -2.49 -5.77 26.88
N ARG A 190 -2.33 -6.18 28.14
CA ARG A 190 -1.22 -7.03 28.62
C ARG A 190 -1.82 -8.22 29.37
N ASP A 191 -1.41 -9.43 29.02
CA ASP A 191 -1.87 -10.68 29.66
C ASP A 191 -3.41 -10.78 29.75
N GLY A 192 -4.09 -10.32 28.69
CA GLY A 192 -5.55 -10.33 28.60
C GLY A 192 -6.26 -9.23 29.38
N GLN A 193 -5.54 -8.30 30.02
CA GLN A 193 -6.12 -7.21 30.82
C GLN A 193 -5.71 -5.84 30.25
N PRO A 194 -6.60 -4.84 30.30
CA PRO A 194 -6.25 -3.46 29.97
C PRO A 194 -5.17 -2.92 30.92
N VAL A 195 -4.16 -2.26 30.32
CA VAL A 195 -3.15 -1.53 31.10
C VAL A 195 -3.72 -0.16 31.44
N PRO A 196 -3.97 0.18 32.71
CA PRO A 196 -4.56 1.45 33.09
C PRO A 196 -3.76 2.65 32.55
N GLY A 197 -4.46 3.63 31.96
CA GLY A 197 -3.86 4.85 31.41
C GLY A 197 -3.00 4.68 30.15
N MET A 198 -2.92 3.48 29.58
CA MET A 198 -2.12 3.24 28.38
C MET A 198 -3.05 3.01 27.18
N TYR A 199 -2.89 3.86 26.17
CA TYR A 199 -3.68 3.83 24.94
C TYR A 199 -2.77 3.77 23.71
N VAL A 200 -3.30 3.27 22.60
CA VAL A 200 -2.59 3.17 21.34
C VAL A 200 -3.46 3.68 20.20
N SER A 201 -2.87 4.45 19.30
CA SER A 201 -3.52 5.06 18.13
C SER A 201 -2.77 4.75 16.84
N GLY A 202 -3.46 4.91 15.73
CA GLY A 202 -2.89 4.84 14.38
C GLY A 202 -2.36 3.46 14.02
N TRP A 203 -1.28 3.42 13.25
CA TRP A 203 -0.73 2.18 12.71
C TRP A 203 -0.18 1.21 13.76
N LEU A 204 0.22 1.70 14.92
CA LEU A 204 0.59 0.83 16.04
C LEU A 204 -0.61 0.06 16.61
N ALA A 205 -1.82 0.60 16.48
CA ALA A 205 -3.05 -0.06 16.93
C ALA A 205 -3.64 -1.02 15.90
N THR A 206 -3.59 -0.66 14.61
CA THR A 206 -4.35 -1.34 13.55
C THR A 206 -3.49 -2.03 12.50
N GLY A 207 -2.19 -1.79 12.49
CA GLY A 207 -1.31 -2.05 11.37
C GLY A 207 -1.34 -0.89 10.35
N PRO A 208 -0.46 -0.91 9.33
CA PRO A 208 -0.30 0.16 8.35
C PRO A 208 -1.41 0.11 7.28
N VAL A 209 -2.65 0.34 7.69
CA VAL A 209 -3.85 0.38 6.84
C VAL A 209 -4.62 1.67 7.01
N GLY A 210 -5.31 2.07 5.95
CA GLY A 210 -6.14 3.26 5.93
C GLY A 210 -5.43 4.50 5.39
N ILE A 211 -6.18 5.59 5.33
CA ILE A 211 -5.75 6.90 4.84
C ILE A 211 -5.75 7.91 5.99
N ILE A 212 -5.26 9.13 5.76
CA ILE A 212 -5.20 10.19 6.78
C ILE A 212 -6.55 10.39 7.49
N VAL A 213 -7.66 10.38 6.75
CA VAL A 213 -9.00 10.56 7.33
C VAL A 213 -9.35 9.44 8.30
N SER A 214 -9.06 8.18 7.97
CA SER A 214 -9.32 7.05 8.88
C SER A 214 -8.44 7.12 10.15
N THR A 215 -7.21 7.58 10.01
CA THR A 215 -6.30 7.79 11.15
C THR A 215 -6.78 8.94 12.04
N MET A 216 -7.31 9.99 11.46
CA MET A 216 -7.91 11.11 12.21
C MET A 216 -9.13 10.66 13.01
N LEU A 217 -10.06 9.91 12.40
CA LEU A 217 -11.22 9.37 13.08
C LEU A 217 -10.83 8.39 14.20
N ASP A 218 -9.78 7.61 13.96
CA ASP A 218 -9.19 6.73 14.98
C ASP A 218 -8.68 7.53 16.17
N ALA A 219 -7.97 8.63 15.95
CA ALA A 219 -7.46 9.50 17.00
C ALA A 219 -8.58 10.11 17.85
N PHE A 220 -9.67 10.55 17.22
CA PHE A 220 -10.86 11.02 17.97
C PHE A 220 -11.46 9.89 18.84
N GLY A 221 -11.58 8.68 18.27
CA GLY A 221 -12.06 7.54 19.05
C GLY A 221 -11.18 7.21 20.25
N VAL A 222 -9.86 7.36 20.14
CA VAL A 222 -8.94 7.22 21.27
C VAL A 222 -9.20 8.29 22.32
N ALA A 223 -9.37 9.55 21.93
CA ALA A 223 -9.66 10.65 22.84
C ALA A 223 -10.99 10.41 23.62
N ASP A 224 -12.02 9.94 22.92
CA ASP A 224 -13.31 9.60 23.53
C ASP A 224 -13.18 8.47 24.57
N GLU A 225 -12.39 7.44 24.29
CA GLU A 225 -12.11 6.35 25.24
C GLU A 225 -11.33 6.88 26.46
N MET A 226 -10.34 7.74 26.25
CA MET A 226 -9.60 8.38 27.35
C MET A 226 -10.51 9.22 28.24
N LEU A 227 -11.41 10.02 27.67
CA LEU A 227 -12.40 10.81 28.42
C LEU A 227 -13.38 9.92 29.16
N THR A 228 -13.82 8.83 28.54
CA THR A 228 -14.70 7.84 29.19
C THR A 228 -14.06 7.26 30.45
N ASP A 229 -12.79 6.86 30.31
CA ASP A 229 -12.04 6.30 31.45
C ASP A 229 -11.76 7.36 32.52
N TRP A 230 -11.47 8.59 32.12
CA TRP A 230 -11.26 9.70 33.07
C TRP A 230 -12.49 10.01 33.91
N HIS A 231 -13.67 9.89 33.35
CA HIS A 231 -14.95 10.13 34.04
C HIS A 231 -15.53 8.88 34.71
N ALA A 232 -14.86 7.72 34.58
CA ALA A 232 -15.35 6.49 35.20
C ALA A 232 -15.43 6.61 36.73
N PRO A 233 -16.55 6.16 37.36
CA PRO A 233 -16.79 6.33 38.81
C PRO A 233 -15.82 5.56 39.69
N ASP A 234 -15.22 4.49 39.18
CA ASP A 234 -14.39 3.55 39.95
C ASP A 234 -12.96 4.06 40.24
N GLY A 235 -12.59 5.22 39.73
CA GLY A 235 -11.31 5.87 40.01
C GLY A 235 -10.05 5.07 39.63
N LYS A 236 -10.21 3.85 39.11
CA LYS A 236 -9.10 2.95 38.79
C LYS A 236 -8.19 3.46 37.69
N THR A 237 -8.67 4.36 36.88
CA THR A 237 -7.93 4.96 35.75
C THR A 237 -7.21 6.26 36.15
N ARG A 238 -7.56 6.90 37.28
CA ARG A 238 -6.94 8.15 37.76
C ARG A 238 -5.56 7.97 38.41
N ALA A 239 -5.09 6.75 38.61
CA ALA A 239 -3.87 6.43 39.36
C ALA A 239 -2.56 6.64 38.57
N LEU A 240 -2.59 7.39 37.46
CA LEU A 240 -1.42 7.59 36.58
C LEU A 240 -1.08 9.07 36.31
N CYS A 241 -1.52 9.97 37.18
CA CYS A 241 -1.00 11.35 37.23
C CYS A 241 -0.11 11.52 38.45
#